data_adc8d9a7f354175b5c3cf33013a3464d
#
_entry.id   adc8d9a7f354175b5c3cf33013a3464d
#
_cell.length_a   1.000
_cell.length_b   1.000
_cell.length_c   1.000
_cell.angle_alpha   90.00
_cell.angle_beta   90.00
_cell.angle_gamma   90.00
#
_symmetry.space_group_name_H-M   'P 1'
#
loop_
_entity.id
_entity.type
_entity.pdbx_description
1 polymer ?
#
loop_
_entity_poly.entity_id
_entity_poly.type
_entity_poly.pdbx_seq_one_letter_code
_entity_poly.pdbx_strand_id
1 'polypeptide(L)'
;MNSTKTIGIIGGGQLGQMMAISAIYMGHKVITLDPAADCPASKVSEVIVAPYHDVAALKQLAERCDVLTYEFENVDADGLDAVIKDGQLPQGTDLLRISQNCIFEKDFLAKKAGVQVAPYKVVTSSLDLEGLDLSKNYVLKTATGGYDGHGQKVIREAADLEAASQLANSTECVLEEFVNFDLEISVLVSGNGSDYTVFPVQENIHRNNILYKTIVPARISDELAEKAKTMALQIADKLHLAGTLCVEMFVAGQEILVNEIAPRPHNSGHYSIEACDFSQFDTHIRGILGEPLPLIRLLSPAVMINVLGQDMEAVQTFLQENPTAHAHFYGKLEAKHNRKMGHVTVLTEDVEVGFRQDEIR
;
A
#
# COMPACT_ATOMS: atom_id res chain seq x y z
N MET A 1 17.85 9.99 -26.10
CA MET A 1 16.38 9.99 -25.96
C MET A 1 16.02 8.61 -25.44
N ASN A 2 15.42 8.49 -24.28
CA ASN A 2 14.89 7.20 -23.80
C ASN A 2 13.85 6.74 -24.82
N SER A 3 13.97 5.48 -25.29
CA SER A 3 12.99 4.91 -26.21
C SER A 3 11.65 4.75 -25.49
N THR A 4 10.54 5.11 -26.13
CA THR A 4 9.20 4.83 -25.64
C THR A 4 9.08 3.34 -25.28
N LYS A 5 8.70 3.04 -24.05
CA LYS A 5 8.44 1.69 -23.56
C LYS A 5 6.94 1.41 -23.52
N THR A 6 6.58 0.14 -23.58
CA THR A 6 5.22 -0.32 -23.28
C THR A 6 5.24 -0.96 -21.89
N ILE A 7 4.47 -0.40 -20.96
CA ILE A 7 4.37 -0.84 -19.57
C ILE A 7 3.08 -1.64 -19.41
N GLY A 8 3.18 -2.86 -18.90
CA GLY A 8 2.05 -3.71 -18.55
C GLY A 8 1.70 -3.54 -17.07
N ILE A 9 0.45 -3.24 -16.75
CA ILE A 9 -0.03 -3.12 -15.37
C ILE A 9 -1.04 -4.23 -15.10
N ILE A 10 -0.77 -5.05 -14.10
CA ILE A 10 -1.71 -6.06 -13.61
C ILE A 10 -2.57 -5.41 -12.53
N GLY A 11 -3.85 -5.21 -12.86
CA GLY A 11 -4.80 -4.44 -12.09
C GLY A 11 -5.10 -3.08 -12.71
N GLY A 12 -6.37 -2.84 -12.99
CA GLY A 12 -6.88 -1.62 -13.62
C GLY A 12 -7.67 -0.73 -12.67
N GLY A 13 -7.48 -0.87 -11.36
CA GLY A 13 -8.10 -0.03 -10.36
C GLY A 13 -7.52 1.39 -10.33
N GLN A 14 -7.72 2.09 -9.22
CA GLN A 14 -7.26 3.48 -9.09
C GLN A 14 -5.74 3.62 -9.10
N LEU A 15 -5.00 2.66 -8.52
CA LEU A 15 -3.53 2.72 -8.53
C LEU A 15 -3.01 2.45 -9.93
N GLY A 16 -3.57 1.46 -10.63
CA GLY A 16 -3.26 1.18 -12.04
C GLY A 16 -3.53 2.38 -12.93
N GLN A 17 -4.66 3.09 -12.74
CA GLN A 17 -4.98 4.31 -13.46
C GLN A 17 -3.94 5.41 -13.21
N MET A 18 -3.58 5.68 -11.95
CA MET A 18 -2.62 6.74 -11.62
C MET A 18 -1.19 6.41 -12.06
N MET A 19 -0.79 5.12 -12.00
CA MET A 19 0.48 4.66 -12.61
C MET A 19 0.46 4.85 -14.13
N ALA A 20 -0.65 4.52 -14.80
CA ALA A 20 -0.79 4.71 -16.24
C ALA A 20 -0.70 6.19 -16.64
N ILE A 21 -1.34 7.10 -15.88
CA ILE A 21 -1.26 8.55 -16.11
C ILE A 21 0.19 9.02 -16.01
N SER A 22 0.92 8.63 -14.97
CA SER A 22 2.32 8.99 -14.79
C SER A 22 3.20 8.45 -15.93
N ALA A 23 3.02 7.18 -16.33
CA ALA A 23 3.74 6.58 -17.44
C ALA A 23 3.49 7.31 -18.78
N ILE A 24 2.24 7.73 -19.05
CA ILE A 24 1.88 8.47 -20.26
C ILE A 24 2.52 9.86 -20.27
N TYR A 25 2.55 10.56 -19.13
CA TYR A 25 3.25 11.84 -19.02
C TYR A 25 4.76 11.72 -19.27
N MET A 26 5.35 10.56 -18.97
CA MET A 26 6.75 10.25 -19.29
C MET A 26 6.97 9.80 -20.74
N GLY A 27 5.91 9.71 -21.55
CA GLY A 27 5.97 9.34 -22.98
C GLY A 27 5.94 7.82 -23.24
N HIS A 28 5.49 7.02 -22.28
CA HIS A 28 5.35 5.56 -22.40
C HIS A 28 3.93 5.17 -22.82
N LYS A 29 3.80 3.93 -23.32
CA LYS A 29 2.50 3.29 -23.60
C LYS A 29 2.13 2.39 -22.43
N VAL A 30 0.83 2.21 -22.19
CA VAL A 30 0.32 1.36 -21.11
C VAL A 30 -0.71 0.37 -21.63
N ILE A 31 -0.57 -0.87 -21.20
CA ILE A 31 -1.57 -1.93 -21.36
C ILE A 31 -1.88 -2.46 -19.96
N THR A 32 -3.16 -2.56 -19.63
CA THR A 32 -3.62 -3.02 -18.32
C THR A 32 -4.33 -4.37 -18.47
N LEU A 33 -4.16 -5.26 -17.51
CA LEU A 33 -4.94 -6.49 -17.39
C LEU A 33 -5.89 -6.35 -16.22
N ASP A 34 -7.21 -6.47 -16.48
CA ASP A 34 -8.25 -6.36 -15.45
C ASP A 34 -9.48 -7.17 -15.84
N PRO A 35 -10.19 -7.83 -14.90
CA PRO A 35 -11.43 -8.55 -15.24
C PRO A 35 -12.59 -7.64 -15.67
N ALA A 36 -12.55 -6.34 -15.33
CA ALA A 36 -13.57 -5.37 -15.71
C ALA A 36 -13.11 -4.52 -16.90
N ALA A 37 -13.85 -4.58 -18.00
CA ALA A 37 -13.56 -3.79 -19.20
C ALA A 37 -13.66 -2.27 -18.96
N ASP A 38 -14.46 -1.87 -17.97
CA ASP A 38 -14.73 -0.49 -17.56
C ASP A 38 -13.98 -0.09 -16.26
N CYS A 39 -12.88 -0.79 -15.97
CA CYS A 39 -12.01 -0.46 -14.83
C CYS A 39 -11.49 0.99 -14.90
N PRO A 40 -11.11 1.62 -13.78
CA PRO A 40 -10.57 2.98 -13.77
C PRO A 40 -9.48 3.25 -14.81
N ALA A 41 -8.53 2.33 -14.98
CA ALA A 41 -7.44 2.45 -15.93
C ALA A 41 -7.89 2.40 -17.41
N SER A 42 -9.07 1.87 -17.73
CA SER A 42 -9.59 1.79 -19.10
C SER A 42 -9.73 3.15 -19.79
N LYS A 43 -9.76 4.23 -19.02
CA LYS A 43 -9.84 5.61 -19.53
C LYS A 43 -8.53 6.12 -20.11
N VAL A 44 -7.42 5.47 -19.76
CA VAL A 44 -6.05 5.93 -20.06
C VAL A 44 -5.14 4.81 -20.60
N SER A 45 -5.62 3.58 -20.70
CA SER A 45 -4.84 2.44 -21.20
C SER A 45 -5.71 1.50 -22.03
N GLU A 46 -5.10 0.71 -22.91
CA GLU A 46 -5.72 -0.47 -23.47
C GLU A 46 -5.91 -1.51 -22.37
N VAL A 47 -7.04 -2.23 -22.36
CA VAL A 47 -7.34 -3.25 -21.36
C VAL A 47 -7.41 -4.63 -21.98
N ILE A 48 -6.63 -5.57 -21.45
CA ILE A 48 -6.82 -7.00 -21.67
C ILE A 48 -7.82 -7.45 -20.60
N VAL A 49 -9.01 -7.85 -21.04
CA VAL A 49 -10.11 -8.23 -20.12
C VAL A 49 -10.00 -9.70 -19.78
N ALA A 50 -9.50 -10.02 -18.59
CA ALA A 50 -9.36 -11.40 -18.10
C ALA A 50 -9.15 -11.43 -16.57
N PRO A 51 -9.44 -12.57 -15.91
CA PRO A 51 -9.06 -12.78 -14.52
C PRO A 51 -7.53 -12.68 -14.30
N TYR A 52 -7.10 -12.22 -13.13
CA TYR A 52 -5.68 -12.01 -12.81
C TYR A 52 -4.83 -13.30 -12.76
N HIS A 53 -5.47 -14.45 -12.65
CA HIS A 53 -4.84 -15.78 -12.67
C HIS A 53 -4.94 -16.47 -14.04
N ASP A 54 -5.42 -15.80 -15.08
CA ASP A 54 -5.44 -16.33 -16.45
C ASP A 54 -4.04 -16.26 -17.05
N VAL A 55 -3.34 -17.41 -17.06
CA VAL A 55 -1.98 -17.53 -17.55
C VAL A 55 -1.86 -17.14 -19.03
N ALA A 56 -2.90 -17.37 -19.86
CA ALA A 56 -2.88 -16.98 -21.25
C ALA A 56 -2.94 -15.45 -21.42
N ALA A 57 -3.75 -14.77 -20.60
CA ALA A 57 -3.83 -13.31 -20.58
C ALA A 57 -2.55 -12.68 -20.01
N LEU A 58 -1.97 -13.26 -18.94
CA LEU A 58 -0.67 -12.84 -18.40
C LEU A 58 0.43 -12.97 -19.47
N LYS A 59 0.45 -14.08 -20.22
CA LYS A 59 1.37 -14.28 -21.34
C LYS A 59 1.17 -13.25 -22.44
N GLN A 60 -0.09 -12.98 -22.83
CA GLN A 60 -0.41 -11.94 -23.83
C GLN A 60 0.10 -10.56 -23.37
N LEU A 61 -0.07 -10.22 -22.10
CA LEU A 61 0.45 -8.97 -21.52
C LEU A 61 1.98 -8.94 -21.59
N ALA A 62 2.66 -10.01 -21.15
CA ALA A 62 4.11 -10.12 -21.15
C ALA A 62 4.71 -10.06 -22.57
N GLU A 63 4.08 -10.66 -23.56
CA GLU A 63 4.55 -10.61 -24.94
C GLU A 63 4.45 -9.22 -25.58
N ARG A 64 3.51 -8.39 -25.11
CA ARG A 64 3.21 -7.05 -25.65
C ARG A 64 3.91 -5.91 -24.93
N CYS A 65 4.46 -6.15 -23.74
CA CYS A 65 5.05 -5.14 -22.88
C CYS A 65 6.56 -5.32 -22.72
N ASP A 66 7.28 -4.20 -22.55
CA ASP A 66 8.71 -4.20 -22.24
C ASP A 66 8.95 -4.46 -20.75
N VAL A 67 8.07 -3.91 -19.88
CA VAL A 67 8.16 -3.99 -18.43
C VAL A 67 6.77 -4.23 -17.85
N LEU A 68 6.71 -5.01 -16.79
CA LEU A 68 5.46 -5.29 -16.06
C LEU A 68 5.53 -4.72 -14.64
N THR A 69 4.36 -4.38 -14.12
CA THR A 69 4.13 -4.04 -12.71
C THR A 69 2.72 -4.46 -12.30
N TYR A 70 2.41 -4.35 -11.01
CA TYR A 70 1.09 -4.68 -10.46
C TYR A 70 0.58 -3.58 -9.51
N GLU A 71 -0.74 -3.46 -9.40
CA GLU A 71 -1.38 -2.48 -8.52
C GLU A 71 -1.80 -3.05 -7.14
N PHE A 72 -1.72 -4.36 -6.97
CA PHE A 72 -2.08 -5.05 -5.72
C PHE A 72 -1.27 -6.34 -5.59
N GLU A 73 -1.12 -6.82 -4.38
CA GLU A 73 -0.29 -7.96 -4.03
C GLU A 73 -0.88 -9.32 -4.38
N ASN A 74 -2.21 -9.47 -4.49
CA ASN A 74 -2.85 -10.79 -4.73
C ASN A 74 -2.84 -11.19 -6.22
N VAL A 75 -1.66 -11.13 -6.83
CA VAL A 75 -1.41 -11.57 -8.21
C VAL A 75 -0.83 -12.98 -8.18
N ASP A 76 -1.13 -13.80 -9.18
CA ASP A 76 -0.59 -15.15 -9.31
C ASP A 76 0.92 -15.12 -9.62
N ALA A 77 1.75 -15.23 -8.58
CA ALA A 77 3.19 -15.20 -8.69
C ALA A 77 3.74 -16.37 -9.51
N ASP A 78 3.16 -17.56 -9.39
CA ASP A 78 3.60 -18.76 -10.12
C ASP A 78 3.20 -18.67 -11.59
N GLY A 79 2.00 -18.18 -11.86
CA GLY A 79 1.55 -17.88 -13.23
C GLY A 79 2.41 -16.82 -13.92
N LEU A 80 2.86 -15.78 -13.18
CA LEU A 80 3.81 -14.80 -13.70
C LEU A 80 5.16 -15.40 -14.01
N ASP A 81 5.76 -16.16 -13.09
CA ASP A 81 7.07 -16.81 -13.31
C ASP A 81 7.07 -17.71 -14.55
N ALA A 82 5.92 -18.32 -14.87
CA ALA A 82 5.79 -19.18 -16.05
C ALA A 82 5.81 -18.42 -17.39
N VAL A 83 5.54 -17.11 -17.40
CA VAL A 83 5.32 -16.35 -18.65
C VAL A 83 6.22 -15.13 -18.84
N ILE A 84 6.79 -14.57 -17.76
CA ILE A 84 7.64 -13.38 -17.83
C ILE A 84 9.04 -13.73 -18.34
N LYS A 85 9.70 -12.75 -18.97
CA LYS A 85 11.11 -12.81 -19.31
C LYS A 85 11.94 -12.33 -18.13
N ASP A 86 13.20 -12.73 -18.10
CA ASP A 86 14.16 -12.24 -17.11
C ASP A 86 14.21 -10.69 -17.10
N GLY A 87 14.08 -10.11 -15.92
CA GLY A 87 14.05 -8.66 -15.71
C GLY A 87 12.77 -7.94 -16.16
N GLN A 88 11.77 -8.64 -16.70
CA GLN A 88 10.54 -8.01 -17.18
C GLN A 88 9.60 -7.54 -16.06
N LEU A 89 9.66 -8.15 -14.90
CA LEU A 89 9.00 -7.70 -13.65
C LEU A 89 10.10 -7.28 -12.66
N PRO A 90 10.56 -6.02 -12.68
CA PRO A 90 11.68 -5.57 -11.86
C PRO A 90 11.44 -5.68 -10.34
N GLN A 91 10.19 -5.62 -9.90
CA GLN A 91 9.80 -5.84 -8.50
C GLN A 91 10.04 -7.29 -8.04
N GLY A 92 10.05 -8.24 -9.00
CA GLY A 92 10.18 -9.66 -8.74
C GLY A 92 8.92 -10.32 -8.14
N THR A 93 8.81 -11.62 -8.32
CA THR A 93 7.73 -12.44 -7.74
C THR A 93 8.00 -12.82 -6.29
N ASP A 94 9.26 -12.81 -5.85
CA ASP A 94 9.61 -13.08 -4.45
C ASP A 94 9.01 -12.01 -3.51
N LEU A 95 9.00 -10.76 -3.93
CA LEU A 95 8.36 -9.67 -3.16
C LEU A 95 6.85 -9.89 -3.05
N LEU A 96 6.20 -10.36 -4.12
CA LEU A 96 4.79 -10.77 -4.06
C LEU A 96 4.57 -11.89 -3.04
N ARG A 97 5.38 -12.95 -3.08
CA ARG A 97 5.26 -14.09 -2.15
C ARG A 97 5.47 -13.67 -0.70
N ILE A 98 6.40 -12.75 -0.45
CA ILE A 98 6.62 -12.19 0.89
C ILE A 98 5.36 -11.45 1.36
N SER A 99 4.82 -10.55 0.56
CA SER A 99 3.68 -9.70 0.94
C SER A 99 2.32 -10.41 0.93
N GLN A 100 2.20 -11.54 0.22
CA GLN A 100 0.98 -12.35 0.20
C GLN A 100 0.81 -13.23 1.43
N ASN A 101 1.86 -13.39 2.25
CA ASN A 101 1.84 -14.29 3.40
C ASN A 101 2.44 -13.60 4.63
N CYS A 102 1.60 -13.34 5.63
CA CYS A 102 2.00 -12.64 6.86
C CYS A 102 3.14 -13.36 7.62
N ILE A 103 3.28 -14.69 7.51
CA ILE A 103 4.39 -15.44 8.13
C ILE A 103 5.70 -15.08 7.42
N PHE A 104 5.70 -15.12 6.10
CA PHE A 104 6.89 -14.80 5.30
C PHE A 104 7.27 -13.33 5.44
N GLU A 105 6.28 -12.45 5.49
CA GLU A 105 6.47 -11.03 5.71
C GLU A 105 7.12 -10.75 7.06
N LYS A 106 6.56 -11.28 8.16
CA LYS A 106 7.13 -11.11 9.50
C LYS A 106 8.53 -11.71 9.62
N ASP A 107 8.75 -12.89 9.07
CA ASP A 107 10.07 -13.53 9.05
C ASP A 107 11.08 -12.72 8.24
N PHE A 108 10.69 -12.17 7.10
CA PHE A 108 11.53 -11.28 6.31
C PHE A 108 11.88 -10.01 7.09
N LEU A 109 10.89 -9.32 7.63
CA LEU A 109 11.05 -8.06 8.37
C LEU A 109 11.96 -8.26 9.60
N ALA A 110 11.65 -9.25 10.44
CA ALA A 110 12.39 -9.48 11.69
C ALA A 110 13.78 -10.08 11.47
N LYS A 111 13.90 -11.10 10.58
CA LYS A 111 15.13 -11.92 10.49
C LYS A 111 16.07 -11.49 9.37
N LYS A 112 15.53 -11.02 8.22
CA LYS A 112 16.35 -10.61 7.06
C LYS A 112 16.58 -9.11 7.02
N ALA A 113 15.51 -8.32 7.16
CA ALA A 113 15.62 -6.88 7.22
C ALA A 113 16.13 -6.38 8.59
N GLY A 114 15.92 -7.14 9.67
CA GLY A 114 16.41 -6.82 11.00
C GLY A 114 15.71 -5.61 11.62
N VAL A 115 14.47 -5.34 11.23
CA VAL A 115 13.65 -4.25 11.79
C VAL A 115 12.77 -4.76 12.93
N GLN A 116 12.37 -3.86 13.82
CA GLN A 116 11.47 -4.20 14.93
C GLN A 116 10.05 -4.43 14.40
N VAL A 117 9.44 -5.54 14.82
CA VAL A 117 8.03 -5.90 14.60
C VAL A 117 7.39 -6.25 15.95
N ALA A 118 6.07 -6.28 16.03
CA ALA A 118 5.38 -6.84 17.19
C ALA A 118 5.86 -8.28 17.44
N PRO A 119 6.04 -8.72 18.70
CA PRO A 119 6.31 -10.12 18.99
C PRO A 119 5.26 -11.02 18.38
N TYR A 120 5.69 -12.05 17.67
CA TYR A 120 4.77 -12.93 16.92
C TYR A 120 5.16 -14.39 17.04
N LYS A 121 4.16 -15.26 16.80
CA LYS A 121 4.38 -16.70 16.60
C LYS A 121 3.47 -17.23 15.48
N VAL A 122 3.92 -18.27 14.81
CA VAL A 122 3.11 -19.03 13.85
C VAL A 122 2.14 -19.92 14.61
N VAL A 123 0.91 -19.98 14.15
CA VAL A 123 -0.19 -20.77 14.70
C VAL A 123 -0.74 -21.66 13.59
N THR A 124 -0.64 -22.97 13.78
CA THR A 124 -1.09 -23.98 12.81
C THR A 124 -2.35 -24.72 13.28
N SER A 125 -2.70 -24.59 14.54
CA SER A 125 -3.89 -25.16 15.13
C SER A 125 -4.29 -24.45 16.42
N SER A 126 -5.49 -24.74 16.93
CA SER A 126 -5.94 -24.21 18.22
C SER A 126 -5.05 -24.62 19.41
N LEU A 127 -4.29 -25.73 19.31
CA LEU A 127 -3.35 -26.17 20.35
C LEU A 127 -2.24 -25.11 20.57
N ASP A 128 -1.86 -24.38 19.54
CA ASP A 128 -0.85 -23.33 19.63
C ASP A 128 -1.36 -22.10 20.41
N LEU A 129 -2.67 -22.00 20.67
CA LEU A 129 -3.29 -20.96 21.49
C LEU A 129 -3.42 -21.35 22.96
N GLU A 130 -3.14 -22.62 23.32
CA GLU A 130 -3.20 -23.07 24.71
C GLU A 130 -2.09 -22.40 25.55
N GLY A 131 -2.44 -22.01 26.78
CA GLY A 131 -1.49 -21.41 27.72
C GLY A 131 -1.08 -19.97 27.37
N LEU A 132 -1.82 -19.28 26.51
CA LEU A 132 -1.60 -17.84 26.25
C LEU A 132 -1.73 -17.04 27.56
N ASP A 133 -0.82 -16.11 27.76
CA ASP A 133 -0.88 -15.16 28.85
C ASP A 133 -1.94 -14.09 28.57
N LEU A 134 -3.16 -14.31 29.05
CA LEU A 134 -4.28 -13.38 28.84
C LEU A 134 -4.19 -12.09 29.68
N SER A 135 -3.05 -11.82 30.34
CA SER A 135 -2.76 -10.47 30.82
C SER A 135 -2.34 -9.52 29.68
N LYS A 136 -2.02 -10.08 28.51
CA LYS A 136 -1.72 -9.38 27.26
C LYS A 136 -2.86 -9.55 26.26
N ASN A 137 -2.99 -8.59 25.36
CA ASN A 137 -3.87 -8.69 24.20
C ASN A 137 -3.11 -9.23 22.99
N TYR A 138 -3.80 -9.90 22.07
CA TYR A 138 -3.21 -10.45 20.85
C TYR A 138 -4.10 -10.19 19.66
N VAL A 139 -3.49 -10.23 18.47
CA VAL A 139 -4.19 -10.26 17.18
C VAL A 139 -3.80 -11.55 16.47
N LEU A 140 -4.76 -12.42 16.19
CA LEU A 140 -4.58 -13.59 15.34
C LEU A 140 -4.99 -13.20 13.91
N LYS A 141 -4.07 -13.30 12.95
CA LYS A 141 -4.27 -12.98 11.54
C LYS A 141 -4.10 -14.24 10.69
N THR A 142 -4.94 -14.44 9.67
CA THR A 142 -4.70 -15.51 8.68
C THR A 142 -3.37 -15.25 7.94
N ALA A 143 -2.61 -16.30 7.66
CA ALA A 143 -1.35 -16.17 6.94
C ALA A 143 -1.54 -15.58 5.54
N THR A 144 -2.67 -15.89 4.89
CA THR A 144 -2.99 -15.41 3.52
C THR A 144 -4.44 -14.91 3.44
N GLY A 145 -4.73 -14.03 2.47
CA GLY A 145 -6.09 -13.62 2.13
C GLY A 145 -6.75 -12.63 3.10
N GLY A 146 -6.03 -12.07 4.08
CA GLY A 146 -6.50 -10.99 4.94
C GLY A 146 -6.39 -9.63 4.25
N TYR A 147 -7.38 -8.73 4.46
CA TYR A 147 -7.35 -7.34 3.99
C TYR A 147 -8.35 -6.48 4.79
N ASP A 148 -8.06 -5.21 4.98
CA ASP A 148 -8.95 -4.22 5.65
C ASP A 148 -9.63 -4.77 6.92
N GLY A 149 -8.90 -5.57 7.75
CA GLY A 149 -9.42 -6.19 8.99
C GLY A 149 -10.16 -7.51 8.80
N HIS A 150 -10.33 -8.00 7.57
CA HIS A 150 -10.84 -9.33 7.32
C HIS A 150 -9.76 -10.40 7.59
N GLY A 151 -10.18 -11.57 8.10
CA GLY A 151 -9.23 -12.66 8.42
C GLY A 151 -8.45 -12.44 9.71
N GLN A 152 -8.93 -11.58 10.63
CA GLN A 152 -8.28 -11.37 11.93
C GLN A 152 -9.24 -11.50 13.10
N LYS A 153 -8.71 -11.88 14.27
CA LYS A 153 -9.39 -11.94 15.55
C LYS A 153 -8.53 -11.29 16.63
N VAL A 154 -9.11 -10.37 17.37
CA VAL A 154 -8.45 -9.81 18.55
C VAL A 154 -8.79 -10.70 19.75
N ILE A 155 -7.79 -11.07 20.54
CA ILE A 155 -7.93 -11.87 21.75
C ILE A 155 -7.59 -10.96 22.92
N ARG A 156 -8.59 -10.62 23.73
CA ARG A 156 -8.45 -9.79 24.95
C ARG A 156 -8.77 -10.56 26.21
N GLU A 157 -9.63 -11.57 26.08
CA GLU A 157 -10.10 -12.39 27.20
C GLU A 157 -10.38 -13.82 26.77
N ALA A 158 -10.63 -14.69 27.72
CA ALA A 158 -10.87 -16.11 27.45
C ALA A 158 -12.07 -16.38 26.52
N ALA A 159 -13.07 -15.50 26.51
CA ALA A 159 -14.22 -15.62 25.62
C ALA A 159 -13.85 -15.49 24.13
N ASP A 160 -12.76 -14.79 23.81
CA ASP A 160 -12.30 -14.60 22.43
C ASP A 160 -11.60 -15.84 21.85
N LEU A 161 -11.14 -16.76 22.73
CA LEU A 161 -10.37 -17.94 22.33
C LEU A 161 -11.16 -18.92 21.48
N GLU A 162 -12.48 -19.01 21.64
CA GLU A 162 -13.31 -19.91 20.82
C GLU A 162 -13.27 -19.50 19.35
N ALA A 163 -13.51 -18.23 19.05
CA ALA A 163 -13.49 -17.71 17.70
C ALA A 163 -12.06 -17.74 17.10
N ALA A 164 -11.04 -17.47 17.91
CA ALA A 164 -9.64 -17.58 17.51
C ALA A 164 -9.25 -19.04 17.19
N SER A 165 -9.69 -20.00 18.02
CA SER A 165 -9.46 -21.45 17.80
C SER A 165 -10.11 -21.95 16.51
N GLN A 166 -11.33 -21.49 16.21
CA GLN A 166 -12.00 -21.82 14.95
C GLN A 166 -11.19 -21.32 13.75
N LEU A 167 -10.67 -20.10 13.83
CA LEU A 167 -9.82 -19.53 12.77
C LEU A 167 -8.51 -20.33 12.63
N ALA A 168 -7.80 -20.60 13.73
CA ALA A 168 -6.54 -21.35 13.75
C ALA A 168 -6.66 -22.79 13.23
N ASN A 169 -7.84 -23.42 13.40
CA ASN A 169 -8.09 -24.76 12.87
C ASN A 169 -8.52 -24.74 11.38
N SER A 170 -8.82 -23.58 10.82
CA SER A 170 -9.24 -23.47 9.41
C SER A 170 -8.07 -23.17 8.46
N THR A 171 -7.04 -22.48 8.95
CA THR A 171 -5.88 -22.05 8.14
C THR A 171 -4.70 -21.70 9.03
N GLU A 172 -3.48 -21.68 8.46
CA GLU A 172 -2.31 -21.15 9.15
C GLU A 172 -2.51 -19.66 9.48
N CYS A 173 -2.03 -19.26 10.65
CA CYS A 173 -2.17 -17.93 11.18
C CYS A 173 -0.84 -17.41 11.77
N VAL A 174 -0.78 -16.10 11.95
CA VAL A 174 0.22 -15.42 12.79
C VAL A 174 -0.51 -14.86 14.01
N LEU A 175 -0.02 -15.15 15.20
CA LEU A 175 -0.44 -14.51 16.43
C LEU A 175 0.57 -13.43 16.78
N GLU A 176 0.15 -12.18 16.82
CA GLU A 176 0.96 -11.02 17.19
C GLU A 176 0.52 -10.50 18.57
N GLU A 177 1.47 -10.05 19.40
CA GLU A 177 1.11 -9.25 20.57
C GLU A 177 0.47 -7.93 20.10
N PHE A 178 -0.65 -7.55 20.71
CA PHE A 178 -1.35 -6.32 20.37
C PHE A 178 -0.49 -5.11 20.80
N VAL A 179 -0.16 -4.26 19.84
CA VAL A 179 0.60 -3.05 20.09
C VAL A 179 -0.35 -1.93 20.54
N ASN A 180 -0.15 -1.43 21.75
CA ASN A 180 -0.78 -0.20 22.18
C ASN A 180 0.05 0.96 21.61
N PHE A 181 -0.37 1.51 20.49
CA PHE A 181 0.33 2.57 19.79
C PHE A 181 -0.33 3.94 20.02
N ASP A 182 0.46 4.99 19.90
CA ASP A 182 0.00 6.38 19.97
C ASP A 182 -0.46 6.86 18.60
N LEU A 183 0.27 6.46 17.54
CA LEU A 183 0.03 6.87 16.16
C LEU A 183 0.34 5.71 15.20
N GLU A 184 -0.39 5.68 14.10
CA GLU A 184 -0.02 4.91 12.91
C GLU A 184 0.67 5.84 11.91
N ILE A 185 1.83 5.42 11.42
CA ILE A 185 2.57 6.14 10.39
C ILE A 185 2.87 5.22 9.23
N SER A 186 3.20 5.79 8.09
CA SER A 186 3.79 5.03 7.00
C SER A 186 4.91 5.82 6.32
N VAL A 187 5.79 5.08 5.64
CA VAL A 187 6.87 5.63 4.85
C VAL A 187 6.83 5.00 3.48
N LEU A 188 6.75 5.85 2.45
CA LEU A 188 6.92 5.41 1.07
C LEU A 188 8.39 5.46 0.73
N VAL A 189 8.89 4.41 0.14
CA VAL A 189 10.23 4.34 -0.43
C VAL A 189 10.14 3.84 -1.86
N SER A 190 10.85 4.47 -2.78
CA SER A 190 10.96 4.00 -4.16
C SER A 190 12.42 3.63 -4.47
N GLY A 191 12.62 2.56 -5.19
CA GLY A 191 13.91 2.04 -5.60
C GLY A 191 13.97 1.80 -7.11
N ASN A 192 15.21 1.71 -7.64
CA ASN A 192 15.47 1.31 -9.02
C ASN A 192 16.34 0.04 -9.11
N GLY A 193 16.39 -0.72 -8.01
CA GLY A 193 17.23 -1.91 -7.84
C GLY A 193 18.58 -1.65 -7.15
N SER A 194 19.05 -0.39 -7.11
CA SER A 194 20.33 -0.02 -6.49
C SER A 194 20.28 1.26 -5.69
N ASP A 195 19.52 2.25 -6.14
CA ASP A 195 19.35 3.53 -5.48
C ASP A 195 17.93 3.67 -4.95
N TYR A 196 17.76 4.41 -3.86
CA TYR A 196 16.48 4.57 -3.17
C TYR A 196 16.19 6.04 -2.90
N THR A 197 14.92 6.39 -2.95
CA THR A 197 14.41 7.70 -2.49
C THR A 197 13.26 7.47 -1.52
N VAL A 198 13.15 8.33 -0.51
CA VAL A 198 12.16 8.20 0.56
C VAL A 198 11.29 9.44 0.62
N PHE A 199 9.99 9.22 0.79
CA PHE A 199 9.03 10.30 0.98
C PHE A 199 8.99 10.79 2.44
N PRO A 200 8.47 11.99 2.70
CA PRO A 200 8.17 12.43 4.04
C PRO A 200 7.32 11.40 4.79
N VAL A 201 7.57 11.25 6.09
CA VAL A 201 6.75 10.35 6.93
C VAL A 201 5.34 10.90 7.00
N GLN A 202 4.36 10.05 6.75
CA GLN A 202 2.94 10.38 6.86
C GLN A 202 2.30 9.70 8.07
N GLU A 203 1.43 10.45 8.76
CA GLU A 203 0.55 9.94 9.80
C GLU A 203 -0.77 9.46 9.17
N ASN A 204 -1.24 8.28 9.58
CA ASN A 204 -2.44 7.65 9.06
C ASN A 204 -3.51 7.52 10.15
N ILE A 205 -4.72 7.91 9.83
CA ILE A 205 -5.88 7.77 10.71
C ILE A 205 -6.85 6.80 10.05
N HIS A 206 -7.05 5.66 10.69
CA HIS A 206 -8.01 4.66 10.25
C HIS A 206 -9.35 4.79 10.98
N ARG A 207 -10.44 4.52 10.27
CA ARG A 207 -11.78 4.36 10.83
C ARG A 207 -12.35 3.03 10.33
N ASN A 208 -12.74 2.16 11.25
CA ASN A 208 -13.22 0.81 10.92
C ASN A 208 -12.25 0.03 10.01
N ASN A 209 -10.95 0.09 10.30
CA ASN A 209 -9.84 -0.52 9.54
C ASN A 209 -9.69 0.02 8.10
N ILE A 210 -10.33 1.12 7.74
CA ILE A 210 -10.16 1.77 6.44
C ILE A 210 -9.43 3.09 6.66
N LEU A 211 -8.37 3.34 5.89
CA LEU A 211 -7.66 4.62 5.93
C LEU A 211 -8.64 5.75 5.62
N TYR A 212 -8.80 6.65 6.59
CA TYR A 212 -9.67 7.82 6.49
C TYR A 212 -8.89 9.07 6.10
N LYS A 213 -7.83 9.39 6.83
CA LYS A 213 -6.97 10.57 6.58
C LYS A 213 -5.50 10.20 6.59
N THR A 214 -4.74 10.95 5.83
CA THR A 214 -3.27 10.99 5.90
C THR A 214 -2.83 12.44 6.12
N ILE A 215 -1.94 12.67 7.07
CA ILE A 215 -1.38 13.97 7.44
C ILE A 215 0.11 13.96 7.12
N VAL A 216 0.59 14.96 6.41
CA VAL A 216 2.01 15.07 6.01
C VAL A 216 2.53 16.48 6.25
N PRO A 217 3.68 16.63 6.93
CA PRO A 217 4.43 15.59 7.63
C PRO A 217 3.68 15.02 8.83
N ALA A 218 4.01 13.80 9.24
CA ALA A 218 3.48 13.18 10.45
C ALA A 218 3.79 14.04 11.69
N ARG A 219 2.89 14.08 12.67
CA ARG A 219 3.02 14.87 13.91
C ARG A 219 3.86 14.11 14.96
N ILE A 220 5.10 13.81 14.59
CA ILE A 220 6.10 13.13 15.41
C ILE A 220 7.40 13.95 15.46
N SER A 221 8.32 13.59 16.35
CA SER A 221 9.61 14.25 16.40
C SER A 221 10.47 13.92 15.17
N ASP A 222 11.40 14.82 14.83
CA ASP A 222 12.36 14.60 13.74
C ASP A 222 13.17 13.31 13.95
N GLU A 223 13.50 12.96 15.20
CA GLU A 223 14.23 11.75 15.55
C GLU A 223 13.42 10.48 15.18
N LEU A 224 12.13 10.46 15.51
CA LEU A 224 11.25 9.35 15.15
C LEU A 224 11.05 9.30 13.64
N ALA A 225 10.93 10.45 12.97
CA ALA A 225 10.79 10.50 11.51
C ALA A 225 12.02 9.93 10.80
N GLU A 226 13.23 10.30 11.22
CA GLU A 226 14.47 9.75 10.65
C GLU A 226 14.66 8.26 10.98
N LYS A 227 14.24 7.80 12.17
CA LYS A 227 14.23 6.37 12.52
C LYS A 227 13.30 5.59 11.60
N ALA A 228 12.07 6.08 11.35
CA ALA A 228 11.10 5.46 10.44
C ALA A 228 11.64 5.36 9.01
N LYS A 229 12.22 6.44 8.49
CA LYS A 229 12.82 6.45 7.14
C LYS A 229 13.99 5.47 7.04
N THR A 230 14.84 5.41 8.07
CA THR A 230 15.97 4.48 8.10
C THR A 230 15.50 3.03 8.06
N MET A 231 14.45 2.67 8.81
CA MET A 231 13.87 1.33 8.78
C MET A 231 13.28 1.01 7.40
N ALA A 232 12.58 1.95 6.76
CA ALA A 232 12.02 1.77 5.42
C ALA A 232 13.13 1.58 4.36
N LEU A 233 14.19 2.37 4.41
CA LEU A 233 15.36 2.22 3.53
C LEU A 233 16.07 0.88 3.74
N GLN A 234 16.21 0.43 4.99
CA GLN A 234 16.79 -0.88 5.32
C GLN A 234 15.96 -2.04 4.72
N ILE A 235 14.65 -1.95 4.76
CA ILE A 235 13.75 -2.92 4.12
C ILE A 235 13.93 -2.89 2.60
N ALA A 236 13.93 -1.70 1.99
CA ALA A 236 14.08 -1.51 0.55
C ALA A 236 15.43 -2.07 0.03
N ASP A 237 16.51 -1.85 0.78
CA ASP A 237 17.85 -2.38 0.46
C ASP A 237 17.86 -3.92 0.44
N LYS A 238 17.27 -4.56 1.46
CA LYS A 238 17.20 -6.03 1.54
C LYS A 238 16.31 -6.66 0.47
N LEU A 239 15.37 -5.89 -0.09
CA LEU A 239 14.51 -6.31 -1.20
C LEU A 239 15.15 -6.03 -2.56
N HIS A 240 16.24 -5.29 -2.66
CA HIS A 240 16.73 -4.70 -3.92
C HIS A 240 15.59 -4.03 -4.69
N LEU A 241 14.82 -3.21 -3.95
CA LEU A 241 13.54 -2.68 -4.40
C LEU A 241 13.65 -1.98 -5.76
N ALA A 242 12.78 -2.37 -6.70
CA ALA A 242 12.45 -1.63 -7.90
C ALA A 242 10.97 -1.24 -7.86
N GLY A 243 10.64 0.01 -8.15
CA GLY A 243 9.29 0.57 -7.94
C GLY A 243 9.09 1.10 -6.52
N THR A 244 7.84 1.20 -6.09
CA THR A 244 7.46 1.81 -4.80
C THR A 244 7.01 0.75 -3.81
N LEU A 245 7.42 0.92 -2.55
CA LEU A 245 7.02 0.15 -1.37
C LEU A 245 6.45 1.12 -0.34
N CYS A 246 5.34 0.76 0.29
CA CYS A 246 4.86 1.40 1.51
C CYS A 246 5.22 0.52 2.71
N VAL A 247 5.76 1.11 3.76
CA VAL A 247 6.03 0.45 5.05
C VAL A 247 5.11 1.09 6.08
N GLU A 248 4.17 0.31 6.60
CA GLU A 248 3.26 0.75 7.67
C GLU A 248 3.83 0.41 9.03
N MET A 249 3.74 1.37 9.96
CA MET A 249 4.42 1.30 11.26
C MET A 249 3.54 1.84 12.37
N PHE A 250 3.72 1.31 13.56
CA PHE A 250 3.17 1.83 14.81
C PHE A 250 4.23 2.62 15.57
N VAL A 251 3.85 3.78 16.10
CA VAL A 251 4.64 4.56 17.04
C VAL A 251 4.08 4.31 18.43
N ALA A 252 4.93 3.80 19.35
CA ALA A 252 4.60 3.54 20.74
C ALA A 252 5.66 4.23 21.63
N GLY A 253 5.36 5.41 22.12
CA GLY A 253 6.33 6.26 22.82
C GLY A 253 7.52 6.64 21.92
N GLN A 254 8.69 6.13 22.22
CA GLN A 254 9.92 6.33 21.42
C GLN A 254 10.25 5.12 20.53
N GLU A 255 9.39 4.13 20.49
CA GLU A 255 9.60 2.95 19.67
C GLU A 255 8.78 2.99 18.38
N ILE A 256 9.34 2.39 17.32
CA ILE A 256 8.67 2.18 16.05
C ILE A 256 8.68 0.68 15.78
N LEU A 257 7.51 0.14 15.48
CA LEU A 257 7.31 -1.25 15.12
C LEU A 257 6.74 -1.32 13.70
N VAL A 258 7.37 -2.07 12.81
CA VAL A 258 6.82 -2.31 11.47
C VAL A 258 5.62 -3.23 11.59
N ASN A 259 4.49 -2.80 11.04
CA ASN A 259 3.27 -3.59 10.96
C ASN A 259 3.25 -4.46 9.72
N GLU A 260 3.27 -3.85 8.54
CA GLU A 260 3.19 -4.55 7.25
C GLU A 260 3.85 -3.75 6.13
N ILE A 261 4.04 -4.40 4.97
CA ILE A 261 4.54 -3.77 3.76
C ILE A 261 3.56 -3.95 2.60
N ALA A 262 3.41 -2.91 1.78
CA ALA A 262 2.68 -3.00 0.52
C ALA A 262 3.66 -2.76 -0.65
N PRO A 263 3.91 -3.74 -1.52
CA PRO A 263 4.95 -3.69 -2.56
C PRO A 263 4.50 -2.90 -3.81
N ARG A 264 3.88 -1.77 -3.63
CA ARG A 264 3.23 -0.95 -4.66
C ARG A 264 3.00 0.48 -4.17
N PRO A 265 2.61 1.42 -5.04
CA PRO A 265 2.04 2.69 -4.62
C PRO A 265 0.88 2.46 -3.64
N HIS A 266 0.77 3.33 -2.64
CA HIS A 266 -0.16 3.12 -1.53
C HIS A 266 -1.14 4.29 -1.40
N ASN A 267 -2.31 3.99 -0.82
CA ASN A 267 -3.36 4.98 -0.60
C ASN A 267 -2.89 6.16 0.27
N SER A 268 -2.09 5.89 1.31
CA SER A 268 -1.51 6.93 2.15
C SER A 268 -0.53 7.85 1.41
N GLY A 269 -0.07 7.47 0.23
CA GLY A 269 0.87 8.25 -0.60
C GLY A 269 0.21 9.14 -1.65
N HIS A 270 -1.11 9.18 -1.75
CA HIS A 270 -1.80 9.97 -2.79
C HIS A 270 -1.55 11.47 -2.65
N TYR A 271 -1.33 11.99 -1.43
CA TYR A 271 -0.95 13.37 -1.18
C TYR A 271 0.26 13.83 -2.01
N SER A 272 1.14 12.89 -2.37
CA SER A 272 2.37 13.21 -3.10
C SER A 272 2.14 13.79 -4.50
N ILE A 273 0.94 13.63 -5.04
CA ILE A 273 0.57 14.19 -6.35
C ILE A 273 0.63 15.73 -6.32
N GLU A 274 0.11 16.35 -5.26
CA GLU A 274 0.06 17.80 -5.12
C GLU A 274 1.13 18.36 -4.18
N ALA A 275 1.46 17.59 -3.13
CA ALA A 275 2.29 18.09 -2.05
C ALA A 275 3.80 17.88 -2.22
N CYS A 276 4.21 17.04 -3.19
CA CYS A 276 5.62 16.76 -3.49
C CYS A 276 6.00 17.21 -4.90
N ASP A 277 7.31 17.36 -5.15
CA ASP A 277 7.83 17.66 -6.48
C ASP A 277 7.78 16.47 -7.46
N PHE A 278 7.68 15.24 -6.92
CA PHE A 278 7.38 14.02 -7.65
C PHE A 278 6.39 13.18 -6.85
N SER A 279 5.42 12.59 -7.53
CA SER A 279 4.47 11.68 -6.89
C SER A 279 5.07 10.28 -6.70
N GLN A 280 4.45 9.48 -5.83
CA GLN A 280 4.79 8.07 -5.68
C GLN A 280 4.65 7.28 -6.99
N PHE A 281 3.77 7.72 -7.89
CA PHE A 281 3.56 7.10 -9.19
C PHE A 281 4.70 7.43 -10.15
N ASP A 282 5.21 8.65 -10.13
CA ASP A 282 6.35 9.06 -10.94
C ASP A 282 7.61 8.29 -10.56
N THR A 283 7.86 8.17 -9.25
CA THR A 283 9.03 7.42 -8.76
C THR A 283 8.86 5.92 -8.94
N HIS A 284 7.63 5.39 -8.88
CA HIS A 284 7.34 4.00 -9.19
C HIS A 284 7.69 3.66 -10.65
N ILE A 285 7.21 4.47 -11.60
CA ILE A 285 7.50 4.25 -13.02
C ILE A 285 8.99 4.36 -13.31
N ARG A 286 9.68 5.38 -12.78
CA ARG A 286 11.15 5.49 -12.89
C ARG A 286 11.86 4.27 -12.30
N GLY A 287 11.41 3.83 -11.14
CA GLY A 287 11.99 2.68 -10.43
C GLY A 287 11.92 1.39 -11.24
N ILE A 288 10.75 1.05 -11.77
CA ILE A 288 10.59 -0.16 -12.60
C ILE A 288 11.29 -0.06 -13.97
N LEU A 289 11.59 1.15 -14.43
CA LEU A 289 12.37 1.38 -15.65
C LEU A 289 13.88 1.42 -15.40
N GLY A 290 14.33 1.31 -14.14
CA GLY A 290 15.75 1.42 -13.78
C GLY A 290 16.32 2.84 -13.98
N GLU A 291 15.46 3.86 -13.98
CA GLU A 291 15.85 5.25 -14.17
C GLU A 291 16.34 5.89 -12.85
N PRO A 292 17.19 6.95 -12.93
CA PRO A 292 17.59 7.68 -11.73
C PRO A 292 16.40 8.25 -10.96
N LEU A 293 16.43 8.10 -9.64
CA LEU A 293 15.39 8.59 -8.75
C LEU A 293 15.74 9.98 -8.21
N PRO A 294 14.76 10.93 -8.16
CA PRO A 294 14.97 12.22 -7.56
C PRO A 294 14.98 12.15 -6.03
N LEU A 295 15.60 13.11 -5.38
CA LEU A 295 15.33 13.40 -3.97
C LEU A 295 13.96 14.04 -3.86
N ILE A 296 13.10 13.49 -3.02
CA ILE A 296 11.73 14.00 -2.85
C ILE A 296 11.73 15.20 -1.93
N ARG A 297 11.10 16.29 -2.39
CA ARG A 297 10.85 17.48 -1.59
C ARG A 297 9.37 17.63 -1.34
N LEU A 298 9.01 17.81 -0.07
CA LEU A 298 7.68 18.27 0.31
C LEU A 298 7.58 19.75 -0.05
N LEU A 299 6.67 20.10 -0.94
CA LEU A 299 6.43 21.47 -1.39
C LEU A 299 5.50 22.22 -0.43
N SER A 300 4.55 21.48 0.16
CA SER A 300 3.61 22.00 1.15
C SER A 300 3.18 20.87 2.08
N PRO A 301 3.00 21.13 3.37
CA PRO A 301 2.25 20.23 4.22
C PRO A 301 0.84 19.99 3.66
N ALA A 302 0.29 18.81 3.91
CA ALA A 302 -0.99 18.42 3.32
C ALA A 302 -1.80 17.50 4.24
N VAL A 303 -3.10 17.53 4.06
CA VAL A 303 -4.04 16.53 4.58
C VAL A 303 -4.76 15.90 3.41
N MET A 304 -4.63 14.59 3.27
CA MET A 304 -5.37 13.80 2.28
C MET A 304 -6.51 13.04 2.96
N ILE A 305 -7.68 13.04 2.35
CA ILE A 305 -8.88 12.41 2.86
C ILE A 305 -9.40 11.43 1.82
N ASN A 306 -9.62 10.18 2.22
CA ASN A 306 -10.30 9.22 1.36
C ASN A 306 -11.79 9.53 1.26
N VAL A 307 -12.31 9.45 0.04
CA VAL A 307 -13.73 9.55 -0.29
C VAL A 307 -14.27 8.14 -0.49
N LEU A 308 -15.16 7.73 0.40
CA LEU A 308 -15.85 6.45 0.31
C LEU A 308 -17.21 6.61 -0.39
N GLY A 309 -17.86 5.49 -0.74
CA GLY A 309 -19.13 5.53 -1.45
C GLY A 309 -20.22 6.32 -0.74
N GLN A 310 -20.27 6.25 0.59
CA GLN A 310 -21.21 7.01 1.42
C GLN A 310 -20.87 8.50 1.53
N ASP A 311 -19.65 8.91 1.21
CA ASP A 311 -19.17 10.29 1.37
C ASP A 311 -19.37 11.13 0.08
N MET A 312 -19.87 10.53 -1.01
CA MET A 312 -19.94 11.15 -2.34
C MET A 312 -20.78 12.43 -2.39
N GLU A 313 -21.84 12.53 -1.60
CA GLU A 313 -22.66 13.75 -1.54
C GLU A 313 -21.97 14.83 -0.69
N ALA A 314 -21.43 14.43 0.47
CA ALA A 314 -20.75 15.36 1.37
C ALA A 314 -19.50 15.97 0.76
N VAL A 315 -18.73 15.20 -0.04
CA VAL A 315 -17.54 15.72 -0.70
C VAL A 315 -17.85 16.80 -1.73
N GLN A 316 -19.00 16.76 -2.40
CA GLN A 316 -19.40 17.81 -3.34
C GLN A 316 -19.61 19.16 -2.63
N THR A 317 -20.28 19.14 -1.46
CA THR A 317 -20.43 20.33 -0.61
C THR A 317 -19.07 20.83 -0.12
N PHE A 318 -18.24 19.92 0.38
CA PHE A 318 -16.89 20.25 0.84
C PHE A 318 -16.07 20.97 -0.25
N LEU A 319 -16.09 20.49 -1.49
CA LEU A 319 -15.34 21.09 -2.60
C LEU A 319 -15.87 22.46 -3.02
N GLN A 320 -17.18 22.73 -2.87
CA GLN A 320 -17.75 24.06 -3.09
C GLN A 320 -17.26 25.07 -2.04
N GLU A 321 -17.12 24.64 -0.79
CA GLU A 321 -16.65 25.46 0.33
C GLU A 321 -15.11 25.60 0.34
N ASN A 322 -14.38 24.63 -0.24
CA ASN A 322 -12.92 24.57 -0.28
C ASN A 322 -12.39 24.51 -1.74
N PRO A 323 -12.45 25.60 -2.51
CA PRO A 323 -12.12 25.60 -3.94
C PRO A 323 -10.62 25.36 -4.23
N THR A 324 -9.75 25.38 -3.22
CA THR A 324 -8.32 25.07 -3.33
C THR A 324 -8.01 23.61 -3.05
N ALA A 325 -9.00 22.79 -2.67
CA ALA A 325 -8.83 21.38 -2.46
C ALA A 325 -8.71 20.62 -3.80
N HIS A 326 -7.79 19.69 -3.87
CA HIS A 326 -7.54 18.86 -5.05
C HIS A 326 -8.33 17.56 -4.92
N ALA A 327 -9.23 17.28 -5.86
CA ALA A 327 -10.06 16.08 -5.82
C ALA A 327 -9.72 15.12 -6.98
N HIS A 328 -9.54 13.86 -6.64
CA HIS A 328 -9.32 12.77 -7.59
C HIS A 328 -10.43 11.73 -7.44
N PHE A 329 -11.33 11.66 -8.40
CA PHE A 329 -12.38 10.64 -8.46
C PHE A 329 -11.95 9.53 -9.42
N TYR A 330 -12.00 8.29 -8.95
CA TYR A 330 -11.51 7.13 -9.70
C TYR A 330 -12.43 6.69 -10.85
N GLY A 331 -13.66 7.21 -10.88
CA GLY A 331 -14.62 6.93 -11.93
C GLY A 331 -15.22 5.53 -11.88
N LYS A 332 -15.29 4.93 -10.69
CA LYS A 332 -15.99 3.67 -10.45
C LYS A 332 -17.50 3.88 -10.57
N LEU A 333 -18.20 2.95 -11.25
CA LEU A 333 -19.62 3.10 -11.58
C LEU A 333 -20.54 3.11 -10.35
N GLU A 334 -20.26 2.29 -9.34
CA GLU A 334 -21.13 2.13 -8.18
C GLU A 334 -20.44 2.65 -6.91
N ALA A 335 -21.06 3.59 -6.23
CA ALA A 335 -20.63 4.12 -4.94
C ALA A 335 -21.13 3.21 -3.79
N LYS A 336 -20.60 1.98 -3.71
CA LYS A 336 -20.94 1.06 -2.61
C LYS A 336 -20.38 1.57 -1.29
N HIS A 337 -21.09 1.27 -0.19
CA HIS A 337 -20.60 1.57 1.15
C HIS A 337 -19.18 1.04 1.37
N ASN A 338 -18.31 1.85 1.96
CA ASN A 338 -16.89 1.59 2.20
C ASN A 338 -16.01 1.41 0.94
N ARG A 339 -16.56 1.50 -0.27
CA ARG A 339 -15.75 1.46 -1.49
C ARG A 339 -15.03 2.79 -1.66
N LYS A 340 -13.70 2.75 -1.81
CA LYS A 340 -12.86 3.93 -2.09
C LYS A 340 -13.22 4.47 -3.49
N MET A 341 -13.83 5.65 -3.54
CA MET A 341 -14.34 6.29 -4.76
C MET A 341 -13.42 7.40 -5.27
N GLY A 342 -12.62 7.96 -4.37
CA GLY A 342 -11.71 9.05 -4.66
C GLY A 342 -10.88 9.42 -3.44
N HIS A 343 -10.12 10.50 -3.57
CA HIS A 343 -9.47 11.18 -2.46
C HIS A 343 -9.47 12.68 -2.70
N VAL A 344 -9.33 13.44 -1.63
CA VAL A 344 -9.17 14.89 -1.67
C VAL A 344 -7.90 15.24 -0.91
N THR A 345 -7.04 16.05 -1.52
CA THR A 345 -5.83 16.59 -0.89
C THR A 345 -6.00 18.09 -0.66
N VAL A 346 -5.80 18.52 0.57
CA VAL A 346 -5.77 19.93 0.96
C VAL A 346 -4.34 20.30 1.33
N LEU A 347 -3.77 21.24 0.59
CA LEU A 347 -2.48 21.84 0.94
C LEU A 347 -2.70 22.87 2.05
N THR A 348 -1.85 22.89 3.05
CA THR A 348 -1.99 23.76 4.23
C THR A 348 -0.63 24.23 4.72
N GLU A 349 -0.58 25.40 5.36
CA GLU A 349 0.63 25.86 6.04
C GLU A 349 0.78 25.24 7.44
N ASP A 350 -0.33 24.78 8.01
CA ASP A 350 -0.41 24.17 9.35
C ASP A 350 -1.30 22.93 9.32
N VAL A 351 -0.68 21.77 9.51
CA VAL A 351 -1.38 20.47 9.52
C VAL A 351 -2.41 20.36 10.65
N GLU A 352 -2.22 21.05 11.78
CA GLU A 352 -3.20 21.06 12.89
C GLU A 352 -4.45 21.82 12.50
N VAL A 353 -4.32 22.91 11.74
CA VAL A 353 -5.46 23.70 11.23
C VAL A 353 -6.16 22.92 10.13
N GLY A 354 -5.41 22.39 9.16
CA GLY A 354 -5.94 21.53 8.10
C GLY A 354 -6.68 20.32 8.68
N PHE A 355 -6.14 19.67 9.71
CA PHE A 355 -6.79 18.55 10.38
C PHE A 355 -8.18 18.90 10.97
N ARG A 356 -8.37 20.11 11.50
CA ARG A 356 -9.63 20.52 12.12
C ARG A 356 -10.70 20.96 11.12
N GLN A 357 -10.30 21.43 9.94
CA GLN A 357 -11.21 21.95 8.91
C GLN A 357 -11.79 20.85 8.02
N ASP A 358 -11.22 19.67 8.07
CA ASP A 358 -11.45 18.61 7.08
C ASP A 358 -12.42 17.54 7.58
N GLU A 359 -13.62 17.92 7.98
CA GLU A 359 -14.69 16.95 8.14
C GLU A 359 -15.56 16.94 6.89
N ILE A 360 -15.34 15.95 6.01
CA ILE A 360 -16.24 15.67 4.88
C ILE A 360 -17.58 15.07 5.36
N ARG A 361 -17.81 15.04 6.68
CA ARG A 361 -19.00 14.42 7.27
C ARG A 361 -19.85 15.42 8.04
#